data_1d36db22ee15afa26cafe2483627274d
#
_entry.id   1d36db22ee15afa26cafe2483627274d
#
_cell.length_a   1.000
_cell.length_b   1.000
_cell.length_c   1.000
_cell.angle_alpha   90.00
_cell.angle_beta   90.00
_cell.angle_gamma   90.00
#
_symmetry.space_group_name_H-M   'P 1'
#
loop_
_entity.id
_entity.type
_entity.pdbx_description
1 polymer ?
#
loop_
_entity_poly.entity_id
_entity_poly.type
_entity_poly.pdbx_seq_one_letter_code
_entity_poly.pdbx_strand_id
1 'polypeptide(L)'
;RDEAVAALGFERAYADYRELLADPDVDVVSICSPNFLHHEIALAAIAAGKPFWIEKPMGVSAAQSREIAEAAEAAGLITAVGFNYRHTPAIERARQLIRDGRIGRVTNVRCWLIADYGSSPEGPLTWRHSRDKGGSGVIGDLLSHGADLVQYLAGRIEAVTATSAQFIPERPIPTKAGIGHTGWEVSDELGAVENEDWVAVLAR
;
A
#
# COMPACT_ATOMS: atom_id res chain seq x y z
N ARG A 1 3.85 21.57 -7.95
CA ARG A 1 5.00 21.00 -8.68
C ARG A 1 6.26 21.81 -8.39
N ASP A 2 6.31 23.08 -8.78
CA ASP A 2 7.49 23.94 -8.64
C ASP A 2 7.86 24.18 -7.16
N GLU A 3 6.86 24.26 -6.30
CA GLU A 3 7.03 24.32 -4.84
C GLU A 3 7.67 23.02 -4.29
N ALA A 4 7.26 21.86 -4.79
CA ALA A 4 7.85 20.58 -4.40
C ALA A 4 9.32 20.46 -4.87
N VAL A 5 9.61 20.90 -6.10
CA VAL A 5 11.00 20.98 -6.62
C VAL A 5 11.86 21.83 -5.70
N ALA A 6 11.39 23.02 -5.35
CA ALA A 6 12.14 23.94 -4.48
C ALA A 6 12.32 23.39 -3.05
N ALA A 7 11.29 22.79 -2.49
CA ALA A 7 11.30 22.28 -1.11
C ALA A 7 12.11 20.98 -0.94
N LEU A 8 12.12 20.11 -1.94
CA LEU A 8 12.71 18.77 -1.86
C LEU A 8 14.02 18.62 -2.66
N GLY A 9 14.41 19.66 -3.41
CA GLY A 9 15.66 19.67 -4.16
C GLY A 9 15.67 18.77 -5.39
N PHE A 10 14.52 18.51 -6.00
CA PHE A 10 14.45 17.77 -7.26
C PHE A 10 15.05 18.60 -8.41
N GLU A 11 15.78 17.94 -9.30
CA GLU A 11 16.35 18.60 -10.49
C GLU A 11 15.27 18.94 -11.53
N ARG A 12 14.28 18.07 -11.67
CA ARG A 12 13.20 18.19 -12.68
C ARG A 12 11.86 17.80 -12.08
N ALA A 13 10.79 18.33 -12.65
CA ALA A 13 9.43 17.92 -12.37
C ALA A 13 8.58 17.88 -13.65
N TYR A 14 7.86 16.81 -13.81
CA TYR A 14 7.00 16.56 -14.97
C TYR A 14 5.53 16.78 -14.60
N ALA A 15 4.73 17.18 -15.56
CA ALA A 15 3.29 17.31 -15.38
C ALA A 15 2.57 15.97 -15.58
N ASP A 16 3.15 15.10 -16.40
CA ASP A 16 2.66 13.75 -16.69
C ASP A 16 3.78 12.74 -16.36
N TYR A 17 3.45 11.66 -15.65
CA TYR A 17 4.39 10.59 -15.33
C TYR A 17 4.97 9.92 -16.59
N ARG A 18 4.26 9.98 -17.73
CA ARG A 18 4.73 9.44 -19.00
C ARG A 18 5.96 10.18 -19.53
N GLU A 19 6.03 11.49 -19.27
CA GLU A 19 7.22 12.29 -19.60
C GLU A 19 8.42 11.86 -18.75
N LEU A 20 8.19 11.59 -17.46
CA LEU A 20 9.21 11.04 -16.56
C LEU A 20 9.69 9.66 -17.03
N LEU A 21 8.77 8.79 -17.42
CA LEU A 21 9.12 7.46 -17.91
C LEU A 21 9.90 7.49 -19.23
N ALA A 22 9.68 8.51 -20.06
CA ALA A 22 10.40 8.71 -21.33
C ALA A 22 11.79 9.35 -21.17
N ASP A 23 12.10 9.89 -19.99
CA ASP A 23 13.39 10.52 -19.74
C ASP A 23 14.51 9.47 -19.65
N PRO A 24 15.55 9.53 -20.49
CA PRO A 24 16.65 8.59 -20.47
C PRO A 24 17.53 8.70 -19.20
N ASP A 25 17.51 9.83 -18.49
CA ASP A 25 18.26 10.03 -17.26
C ASP A 25 17.58 9.40 -16.02
N VAL A 26 16.38 8.85 -16.16
CA VAL A 26 15.65 8.15 -15.10
C VAL A 26 15.94 6.64 -15.19
N ASP A 27 16.70 6.10 -14.26
CA ASP A 27 17.08 4.68 -14.21
C ASP A 27 16.07 3.81 -13.46
N VAL A 28 15.41 4.36 -12.44
CA VAL A 28 14.45 3.65 -11.58
C VAL A 28 13.31 4.57 -11.15
N VAL A 29 12.13 4.01 -10.99
CA VAL A 29 10.92 4.78 -10.63
C VAL A 29 10.39 4.37 -9.27
N SER A 30 9.99 5.35 -8.45
CA SER A 30 9.25 5.13 -7.21
C SER A 30 7.78 5.51 -7.42
N ILE A 31 6.88 4.54 -7.36
CA ILE A 31 5.43 4.72 -7.56
C ILE A 31 4.77 4.89 -6.19
N CYS A 32 4.49 6.14 -5.81
CA CYS A 32 3.87 6.53 -4.53
C CYS A 32 2.53 7.26 -4.74
N SER A 33 1.88 7.01 -5.86
CA SER A 33 0.59 7.57 -6.21
C SER A 33 -0.55 6.96 -5.36
N PRO A 34 -1.79 7.47 -5.43
CA PRO A 34 -2.95 6.76 -4.89
C PRO A 34 -3.14 5.38 -5.52
N ASN A 35 -3.69 4.43 -4.76
CA ASN A 35 -3.79 3.01 -5.15
C ASN A 35 -4.38 2.77 -6.53
N PHE A 36 -5.41 3.54 -6.91
CA PHE A 36 -6.10 3.38 -8.21
C PHE A 36 -5.23 3.73 -9.42
N LEU A 37 -4.09 4.41 -9.21
CA LEU A 37 -3.13 4.72 -10.27
C LEU A 37 -1.97 3.72 -10.34
N HIS A 38 -1.79 2.88 -9.32
CA HIS A 38 -0.66 1.96 -9.25
C HIS A 38 -0.57 1.05 -10.47
N HIS A 39 -1.69 0.44 -10.85
CA HIS A 39 -1.74 -0.51 -11.95
C HIS A 39 -1.33 0.15 -13.28
N GLU A 40 -1.95 1.28 -13.63
CA GLU A 40 -1.66 2.01 -14.86
C GLU A 40 -0.18 2.43 -14.93
N ILE A 41 0.32 3.04 -13.85
CA ILE A 41 1.69 3.56 -13.81
C ILE A 41 2.72 2.42 -13.83
N ALA A 42 2.46 1.31 -13.10
CA ALA A 42 3.35 0.17 -13.09
C ALA A 42 3.46 -0.49 -14.48
N LEU A 43 2.34 -0.70 -15.17
CA LEU A 43 2.37 -1.23 -16.54
C LEU A 43 3.06 -0.28 -17.53
N ALA A 44 2.89 1.02 -17.37
CA ALA A 44 3.60 2.01 -18.18
C ALA A 44 5.12 1.99 -17.90
N ALA A 45 5.54 1.84 -16.64
CA ALA A 45 6.95 1.70 -16.27
C ALA A 45 7.56 0.43 -16.87
N ILE A 46 6.82 -0.70 -16.83
CA ILE A 46 7.24 -1.96 -17.46
C ILE A 46 7.40 -1.78 -18.97
N ALA A 47 6.44 -1.16 -19.64
CA ALA A 47 6.50 -0.88 -21.08
C ALA A 47 7.67 0.04 -21.45
N ALA A 48 8.06 0.95 -20.57
CA ALA A 48 9.22 1.82 -20.74
C ALA A 48 10.55 1.15 -20.35
N GLY A 49 10.54 -0.12 -19.92
CA GLY A 49 11.73 -0.84 -19.47
C GLY A 49 12.36 -0.31 -18.18
N LYS A 50 11.59 0.41 -17.36
CA LYS A 50 12.07 1.03 -16.12
C LYS A 50 11.84 0.11 -14.92
N PRO A 51 12.87 -0.31 -14.19
CA PRO A 51 12.75 -0.90 -12.87
C PRO A 51 11.98 0.03 -11.93
N PHE A 52 11.21 -0.54 -11.00
CA PHE A 52 10.45 0.30 -10.07
C PHE A 52 10.28 -0.30 -8.69
N TRP A 53 10.11 0.60 -7.74
CA TRP A 53 9.55 0.34 -6.43
C TRP A 53 8.12 0.88 -6.39
N ILE A 54 7.17 0.14 -5.84
CA ILE A 54 5.76 0.54 -5.77
C ILE A 54 5.25 0.44 -4.35
N GLU A 55 4.49 1.46 -3.90
CA GLU A 55 3.79 1.41 -2.62
C GLU A 55 2.74 0.30 -2.57
N LYS A 56 2.54 -0.19 -1.36
CA LYS A 56 1.49 -1.15 -1.06
C LYS A 56 0.11 -0.42 -0.92
N PRO A 57 -0.98 -1.09 -1.26
CA PRO A 57 -1.07 -2.35 -2.00
C PRO A 57 -0.67 -2.14 -3.45
N MET A 58 -0.06 -3.15 -4.07
CA MET A 58 0.46 -3.05 -5.44
C MET A 58 -0.63 -2.73 -6.49
N GLY A 59 -1.87 -3.14 -6.23
CA GLY A 59 -3.05 -2.82 -7.03
C GLY A 59 -4.30 -2.84 -6.16
N VAL A 60 -5.39 -2.27 -6.63
CA VAL A 60 -6.69 -2.24 -5.92
C VAL A 60 -7.39 -3.62 -5.89
N SER A 61 -6.86 -4.59 -6.61
CA SER A 61 -7.36 -5.96 -6.62
C SER A 61 -6.23 -6.99 -6.81
N ALA A 62 -6.51 -8.23 -6.44
CA ALA A 62 -5.59 -9.34 -6.68
C ALA A 62 -5.31 -9.56 -8.19
N ALA A 63 -6.29 -9.26 -9.05
CA ALA A 63 -6.11 -9.35 -10.50
C ALA A 63 -5.08 -8.34 -11.01
N GLN A 64 -5.21 -7.07 -10.62
CA GLN A 64 -4.25 -6.02 -11.00
C GLN A 64 -2.84 -6.33 -10.47
N SER A 65 -2.74 -6.76 -9.21
CA SER A 65 -1.45 -7.10 -8.61
C SER A 65 -0.78 -8.28 -9.35
N ARG A 66 -1.55 -9.26 -9.76
CA ARG A 66 -1.06 -10.40 -10.56
C ARG A 66 -0.58 -9.95 -11.93
N GLU A 67 -1.35 -9.13 -12.63
CA GLU A 67 -0.99 -8.61 -13.95
C GLU A 67 0.33 -7.82 -13.91
N ILE A 68 0.50 -6.95 -12.89
CA ILE A 68 1.77 -6.23 -12.71
C ILE A 68 2.93 -7.21 -12.49
N ALA A 69 2.75 -8.21 -11.61
CA ALA A 69 3.80 -9.16 -11.29
C ALA A 69 4.20 -10.00 -12.52
N GLU A 70 3.22 -10.55 -13.24
CA GLU A 70 3.43 -11.36 -14.45
C GLU A 70 4.09 -10.54 -15.58
N ALA A 71 3.66 -9.30 -15.78
CA ALA A 71 4.24 -8.41 -16.77
C ALA A 71 5.69 -8.02 -16.42
N ALA A 72 5.99 -7.73 -15.15
CA ALA A 72 7.34 -7.41 -14.70
C ALA A 72 8.28 -8.62 -14.85
N GLU A 73 7.81 -9.82 -14.49
CA GLU A 73 8.55 -11.06 -14.64
C GLU A 73 8.84 -11.36 -16.12
N ALA A 74 7.84 -11.24 -16.98
CA ALA A 74 7.99 -11.44 -18.43
C ALA A 74 8.98 -10.46 -19.07
N ALA A 75 9.03 -9.23 -18.57
CA ALA A 75 9.98 -8.21 -19.01
C ALA A 75 11.39 -8.35 -18.39
N GLY A 76 11.58 -9.25 -17.41
CA GLY A 76 12.83 -9.43 -16.68
C GLY A 76 13.25 -8.21 -15.84
N LEU A 77 12.28 -7.39 -15.41
CA LEU A 77 12.54 -6.17 -14.67
C LEU A 77 12.68 -6.43 -13.16
N ILE A 78 13.60 -5.74 -12.54
CA ILE A 78 13.72 -5.72 -11.08
C ILE A 78 12.65 -4.79 -10.51
N THR A 79 11.80 -5.35 -9.66
CA THR A 79 10.73 -4.60 -8.99
C THR A 79 10.66 -4.93 -7.51
N ALA A 80 10.14 -4.01 -6.71
CA ALA A 80 9.92 -4.20 -5.28
C ALA A 80 8.60 -3.55 -4.84
N VAL A 81 7.96 -4.16 -3.83
CA VAL A 81 6.75 -3.61 -3.19
C VAL A 81 7.09 -3.05 -1.82
N GLY A 82 6.52 -1.93 -1.45
CA GLY A 82 6.81 -1.13 -0.26
C GLY A 82 6.40 -1.77 1.09
N PHE A 83 6.64 -3.07 1.28
CA PHE A 83 6.46 -3.72 2.57
C PHE A 83 7.63 -3.43 3.52
N ASN A 84 7.76 -2.18 3.91
CA ASN A 84 8.90 -1.63 4.66
C ASN A 84 9.09 -2.25 6.05
N TYR A 85 8.05 -2.81 6.69
CA TYR A 85 8.16 -3.41 8.02
C TYR A 85 9.09 -4.61 8.07
N ARG A 86 9.31 -5.33 6.95
CA ARG A 86 10.32 -6.39 6.86
C ARG A 86 11.73 -5.92 7.22
N HIS A 87 12.04 -4.67 6.91
CA HIS A 87 13.36 -4.06 7.01
C HIS A 87 13.60 -3.35 8.34
N THR A 88 12.67 -3.47 9.29
CA THR A 88 12.94 -3.00 10.64
C THR A 88 13.95 -3.94 11.33
N PRO A 89 14.97 -3.42 12.02
CA PRO A 89 16.02 -4.26 12.62
C PRO A 89 15.50 -5.36 13.53
N ALA A 90 14.41 -5.11 14.26
CA ALA A 90 13.76 -6.09 15.13
C ALA A 90 13.17 -7.27 14.34
N ILE A 91 12.53 -7.02 13.21
CA ILE A 91 11.92 -8.05 12.35
C ILE A 91 13.02 -8.86 11.65
N GLU A 92 14.07 -8.21 11.14
CA GLU A 92 15.21 -8.91 10.55
C GLU A 92 15.89 -9.82 11.57
N ARG A 93 16.08 -9.32 12.79
CA ARG A 93 16.64 -10.14 13.88
C ARG A 93 15.75 -11.31 14.27
N ALA A 94 14.42 -11.09 14.35
CA ALA A 94 13.45 -12.16 14.62
C ALA A 94 13.54 -13.24 13.54
N ARG A 95 13.56 -12.84 12.27
CA ARG A 95 13.71 -13.79 11.14
C ARG A 95 14.99 -14.63 11.25
N GLN A 96 16.10 -13.99 11.59
CA GLN A 96 17.35 -14.71 11.76
C GLN A 96 17.28 -15.74 12.90
N LEU A 97 16.73 -15.35 14.06
CA LEU A 97 16.56 -16.27 15.20
C LEU A 97 15.67 -17.48 14.85
N ILE A 98 14.62 -17.27 14.07
CA ILE A 98 13.75 -18.33 13.58
C ILE A 98 14.53 -19.27 12.63
N ARG A 99 15.25 -18.72 11.65
CA ARG A 99 16.05 -19.49 10.70
C ARG A 99 17.16 -20.29 11.33
N ASP A 100 17.79 -19.73 12.36
CA ASP A 100 18.86 -20.39 13.12
C ASP A 100 18.31 -21.43 14.11
N GLY A 101 17.00 -21.67 14.14
CA GLY A 101 16.34 -22.62 15.01
C GLY A 101 16.37 -22.23 16.52
N ARG A 102 16.70 -20.96 16.83
CA ARG A 102 16.90 -20.50 18.23
C ARG A 102 15.62 -20.52 19.06
N ILE A 103 14.45 -20.49 18.42
CA ILE A 103 13.14 -20.58 19.08
C ILE A 103 12.44 -21.92 18.81
N GLY A 104 13.12 -22.84 18.13
CA GLY A 104 12.53 -24.11 17.70
C GLY A 104 11.49 -23.96 16.58
N ARG A 105 10.59 -24.92 16.46
CA ARG A 105 9.54 -24.92 15.44
C ARG A 105 8.46 -23.90 15.79
N VAL A 106 8.18 -22.97 14.88
CA VAL A 106 7.05 -22.06 15.01
C VAL A 106 5.75 -22.85 14.84
N THR A 107 4.88 -22.78 15.81
CA THR A 107 3.58 -23.50 15.85
C THR A 107 2.39 -22.57 15.80
N ASN A 108 2.58 -21.29 16.14
CA ASN A 108 1.53 -20.27 16.13
C ASN A 108 2.13 -18.90 15.95
N VAL A 109 1.44 -18.06 15.20
CA VAL A 109 1.77 -16.64 15.04
C VAL A 109 0.53 -15.82 15.35
N ARG A 110 0.69 -14.72 16.06
CA ARG A 110 -0.34 -13.72 16.25
C ARG A 110 0.21 -12.38 15.85
N CYS A 111 -0.53 -11.66 15.00
CA CYS A 111 -0.17 -10.34 14.52
C CYS A 111 -1.36 -9.40 14.70
N TRP A 112 -1.09 -8.22 15.25
CA TRP A 112 -2.07 -7.12 15.33
C TRP A 112 -1.43 -5.87 14.76
N LEU A 113 -2.16 -5.21 13.87
CA LEU A 113 -1.86 -3.85 13.44
C LEU A 113 -3.09 -3.00 13.75
N ILE A 114 -2.90 -2.05 14.63
CA ILE A 114 -3.94 -1.12 15.06
C ILE A 114 -3.41 0.29 14.81
N ALA A 115 -4.18 1.10 14.10
CA ALA A 115 -3.85 2.48 13.81
C ALA A 115 -5.02 3.38 14.20
N ASP A 116 -4.72 4.57 14.69
CA ASP A 116 -5.68 5.54 15.19
C ASP A 116 -6.07 6.61 14.17
N TYR A 117 -5.27 6.81 13.11
CA TYR A 117 -5.47 7.89 12.13
C TYR A 117 -6.83 7.86 11.42
N GLY A 118 -7.49 6.70 11.37
CA GLY A 118 -8.82 6.52 10.78
C GLY A 118 -9.94 6.33 11.81
N SER A 119 -9.65 6.43 13.11
CA SER A 119 -10.60 6.08 14.19
C SER A 119 -11.65 7.17 14.45
N SER A 120 -11.37 8.44 14.11
CA SER A 120 -12.35 9.51 14.25
C SER A 120 -13.36 9.50 13.10
N PRO A 121 -14.67 9.52 13.37
CA PRO A 121 -15.70 9.69 12.34
C PRO A 121 -15.68 11.07 11.69
N GLU A 122 -15.04 12.06 12.33
CA GLU A 122 -14.88 13.42 11.82
C GLU A 122 -13.76 13.55 10.77
N GLY A 123 -12.99 12.48 10.56
CA GLY A 123 -11.94 12.44 9.53
C GLY A 123 -12.54 12.51 8.12
N PRO A 124 -11.80 13.11 7.15
CA PRO A 124 -12.32 13.37 5.81
C PRO A 124 -12.63 12.11 5.01
N LEU A 125 -13.69 12.16 4.20
CA LEU A 125 -13.95 11.18 3.17
C LEU A 125 -12.91 11.32 2.05
N THR A 126 -12.06 10.32 1.87
CA THR A 126 -11.01 10.33 0.87
C THR A 126 -11.17 9.20 -0.13
N TRP A 127 -10.30 9.13 -1.14
CA TRP A 127 -10.26 8.04 -2.11
C TRP A 127 -10.07 6.66 -1.45
N ARG A 128 -9.50 6.59 -0.24
CA ARG A 128 -9.30 5.36 0.52
C ARG A 128 -10.63 4.71 0.97
N HIS A 129 -11.68 5.50 1.06
CA HIS A 129 -12.99 5.06 1.51
C HIS A 129 -13.90 4.62 0.35
N SER A 130 -13.45 4.76 -0.90
CA SER A 130 -14.14 4.26 -2.09
C SER A 130 -13.54 2.94 -2.54
N ARG A 131 -14.39 1.97 -2.87
CA ARG A 131 -13.95 0.63 -3.29
C ARG A 131 -13.23 0.65 -4.63
N ASP A 132 -13.69 1.46 -5.57
CA ASP A 132 -13.05 1.59 -6.89
C ASP A 132 -11.64 2.15 -6.77
N LYS A 133 -11.37 3.06 -5.82
CA LYS A 133 -10.11 3.80 -5.70
C LYS A 133 -9.17 3.18 -4.66
N GLY A 134 -9.71 2.82 -3.52
CA GLY A 134 -8.93 2.19 -2.43
C GLY A 134 -8.73 0.70 -2.63
N GLY A 135 -9.70 0.02 -3.29
CA GLY A 135 -9.77 -1.42 -3.43
C GLY A 135 -10.41 -2.06 -2.20
N SER A 136 -9.86 -1.81 -1.03
CA SER A 136 -10.35 -2.20 0.29
C SER A 136 -9.92 -1.17 1.33
N GLY A 137 -10.45 -1.27 2.53
CA GLY A 137 -10.05 -0.45 3.67
C GLY A 137 -8.82 -1.01 4.37
N VAL A 138 -8.98 -1.39 5.64
CA VAL A 138 -7.89 -1.93 6.46
C VAL A 138 -7.32 -3.26 5.94
N ILE A 139 -8.03 -3.99 5.10
CA ILE A 139 -7.50 -5.20 4.45
C ILE A 139 -6.31 -4.85 3.58
N GLY A 140 -6.45 -3.89 2.68
CA GLY A 140 -5.35 -3.43 1.82
C GLY A 140 -4.32 -2.58 2.55
N ASP A 141 -4.75 -1.77 3.52
CA ASP A 141 -3.86 -0.83 4.19
C ASP A 141 -3.05 -1.47 5.34
N LEU A 142 -3.69 -2.17 6.26
CA LEU A 142 -3.04 -2.72 7.46
C LEU A 142 -2.82 -4.24 7.38
N LEU A 143 -3.85 -5.01 7.02
CA LEU A 143 -3.74 -6.47 6.99
C LEU A 143 -2.69 -6.93 5.98
N SER A 144 -2.50 -6.21 4.87
CA SER A 144 -1.46 -6.51 3.89
C SER A 144 -0.05 -6.55 4.52
N HIS A 145 0.27 -5.60 5.40
CA HIS A 145 1.51 -5.63 6.19
C HIS A 145 1.56 -6.80 7.17
N GLY A 146 0.44 -7.10 7.84
CA GLY A 146 0.35 -8.24 8.77
C GLY A 146 0.57 -9.56 8.06
N ALA A 147 -0.09 -9.77 6.93
CA ALA A 147 0.07 -10.95 6.11
C ALA A 147 1.49 -11.09 5.55
N ASP A 148 2.09 -9.97 5.14
CA ASP A 148 3.47 -9.93 4.68
C ASP A 148 4.45 -10.34 5.77
N LEU A 149 4.32 -9.78 6.98
CA LEU A 149 5.18 -10.11 8.12
C LEU A 149 5.03 -11.57 8.55
N VAL A 150 3.80 -12.09 8.60
CA VAL A 150 3.54 -13.50 8.95
C VAL A 150 4.21 -14.43 7.94
N GLN A 151 4.07 -14.16 6.65
CA GLN A 151 4.71 -14.95 5.61
C GLN A 151 6.23 -14.82 5.62
N TYR A 152 6.75 -13.62 5.90
CA TYR A 152 8.18 -13.35 5.98
C TYR A 152 8.87 -14.10 7.13
N LEU A 153 8.18 -14.24 8.27
CA LEU A 153 8.72 -14.84 9.48
C LEU A 153 8.42 -16.34 9.60
N ALA A 154 7.21 -16.77 9.25
CA ALA A 154 6.72 -18.12 9.58
C ALA A 154 6.44 -19.00 8.35
N GLY A 155 6.38 -18.43 7.17
CA GLY A 155 6.12 -19.16 5.94
C GLY A 155 4.79 -18.83 5.29
N ARG A 156 4.50 -19.51 4.20
CA ARG A 156 3.39 -19.20 3.30
C ARG A 156 2.03 -19.46 3.96
N ILE A 157 1.09 -18.56 3.78
CA ILE A 157 -0.32 -18.75 4.12
C ILE A 157 -0.97 -19.57 2.99
N GLU A 158 -1.62 -20.68 3.35
CA GLU A 158 -2.27 -21.60 2.42
C GLU A 158 -3.78 -21.42 2.38
N ALA A 159 -4.40 -21.06 3.49
CA ALA A 159 -5.83 -20.88 3.61
C ALA A 159 -6.18 -19.82 4.65
N VAL A 160 -7.29 -19.13 4.42
CA VAL A 160 -7.79 -18.09 5.33
C VAL A 160 -9.30 -18.20 5.53
N THR A 161 -9.73 -17.84 6.73
CA THR A 161 -11.12 -17.47 7.03
C THR A 161 -11.08 -16.09 7.66
N ALA A 162 -11.95 -15.19 7.23
CA ALA A 162 -11.94 -13.83 7.70
C ALA A 162 -13.35 -13.32 7.96
N THR A 163 -13.44 -12.34 8.83
CA THR A 163 -14.62 -11.51 9.03
C THR A 163 -14.20 -10.05 9.09
N SER A 164 -15.01 -9.16 8.55
CA SER A 164 -14.75 -7.73 8.54
C SER A 164 -16.00 -6.96 9.01
N ALA A 165 -15.78 -5.74 9.44
CA ALA A 165 -16.85 -4.84 9.84
C ALA A 165 -16.52 -3.40 9.38
N GLN A 166 -17.57 -2.60 9.29
CA GLN A 166 -17.50 -1.18 9.07
C GLN A 166 -18.20 -0.50 10.24
N PHE A 167 -17.45 0.27 11.02
CA PHE A 167 -17.97 1.00 12.20
C PHE A 167 -18.26 2.45 11.88
N ILE A 168 -17.60 3.02 10.85
CA ILE A 168 -17.79 4.40 10.41
C ILE A 168 -18.36 4.38 8.99
N PRO A 169 -19.73 4.39 8.84
CA PRO A 169 -20.37 4.25 7.54
C PRO A 169 -20.37 5.53 6.71
N GLU A 170 -20.13 6.69 7.34
CA GLU A 170 -20.15 7.99 6.67
C GLU A 170 -19.04 8.88 7.20
N ARG A 171 -18.53 9.77 6.36
CA ARG A 171 -17.50 10.75 6.72
C ARG A 171 -17.78 12.09 6.06
N PRO A 172 -17.30 13.21 6.68
CA PRO A 172 -17.41 14.53 6.11
C PRO A 172 -16.74 14.63 4.73
N ILE A 173 -17.43 15.27 3.79
CA ILE A 173 -16.89 15.53 2.46
C ILE A 173 -15.85 16.63 2.54
N PRO A 174 -14.63 16.43 2.00
CA PRO A 174 -13.59 17.45 2.05
C PRO A 174 -13.92 18.64 1.15
N THR A 175 -13.74 19.85 1.68
CA THR A 175 -13.80 21.12 0.94
C THR A 175 -12.44 21.57 0.45
N LYS A 176 -11.37 21.07 1.10
CA LYS A 176 -9.98 21.31 0.70
C LYS A 176 -9.15 20.06 0.89
N ALA A 177 -8.36 19.75 -0.13
CA ALA A 177 -7.47 18.60 -0.08
C ALA A 177 -6.29 18.83 0.88
N GLY A 178 -6.00 17.82 1.70
CA GLY A 178 -4.82 17.74 2.53
C GLY A 178 -3.74 16.85 1.91
N ILE A 179 -2.66 16.67 2.66
CA ILE A 179 -1.56 15.76 2.31
C ILE A 179 -1.57 14.59 3.32
N GLY A 180 -1.70 13.35 2.80
CA GLY A 180 -1.79 12.19 3.66
C GLY A 180 -3.01 12.25 4.57
N HIS A 181 -2.79 12.36 5.87
CA HIS A 181 -3.86 12.43 6.89
C HIS A 181 -4.02 13.82 7.53
N THR A 182 -3.33 14.85 7.01
CA THR A 182 -3.29 16.18 7.60
C THR A 182 -3.70 17.29 6.64
N GLY A 183 -4.11 18.43 7.18
CA GLY A 183 -4.40 19.65 6.42
C GLY A 183 -5.69 19.62 5.60
N TRP A 184 -6.59 18.67 5.90
CA TRP A 184 -7.91 18.60 5.29
C TRP A 184 -8.87 19.60 5.93
N GLU A 185 -9.69 20.25 5.11
CA GLU A 185 -10.86 20.98 5.58
C GLU A 185 -12.10 20.24 5.09
N VAL A 186 -13.12 20.13 5.94
CA VAL A 186 -14.32 19.33 5.68
C VAL A 186 -15.57 20.16 5.81
N SER A 187 -16.64 19.74 5.13
CA SER A 187 -17.99 20.30 5.27
C SER A 187 -18.80 19.55 6.33
N ASP A 188 -20.00 20.05 6.63
CA ASP A 188 -20.99 19.32 7.42
C ASP A 188 -21.72 18.22 6.62
N GLU A 189 -21.53 18.18 5.30
CA GLU A 189 -22.12 17.17 4.43
C GLU A 189 -21.34 15.85 4.56
N LEU A 190 -22.09 14.75 4.73
CA LEU A 190 -21.54 13.41 4.88
C LEU A 190 -21.63 12.63 3.56
N GLY A 191 -20.62 11.84 3.27
CA GLY A 191 -20.61 10.88 2.18
C GLY A 191 -20.34 9.47 2.68
N ALA A 192 -20.84 8.49 1.94
CA ALA A 192 -20.78 7.08 2.31
C ALA A 192 -19.33 6.54 2.23
N VAL A 193 -18.95 5.75 3.23
CA VAL A 193 -17.75 4.92 3.24
C VAL A 193 -18.13 3.55 2.71
N GLU A 194 -17.37 3.02 1.75
CA GLU A 194 -17.65 1.72 1.11
C GLU A 194 -16.75 0.60 1.63
N ASN A 195 -15.62 0.96 2.24
CA ASN A 195 -14.58 0.04 2.66
C ASN A 195 -14.69 -0.27 4.17
N GLU A 196 -14.20 -1.45 4.54
CA GLU A 196 -14.14 -1.91 5.93
C GLU A 196 -13.05 -1.18 6.71
N ASP A 197 -13.30 -0.96 8.01
CA ASP A 197 -12.36 -0.35 8.97
C ASP A 197 -11.89 -1.32 10.06
N TRP A 198 -12.35 -2.57 9.99
CA TRP A 198 -11.91 -3.66 10.86
C TRP A 198 -11.90 -5.01 10.14
N VAL A 199 -10.94 -5.85 10.48
CA VAL A 199 -10.83 -7.22 9.96
C VAL A 199 -10.18 -8.14 10.99
N ALA A 200 -10.67 -9.36 11.09
CA ALA A 200 -10.01 -10.45 11.78
C ALA A 200 -9.82 -11.65 10.84
N VAL A 201 -8.66 -12.28 10.92
CA VAL A 201 -8.29 -13.39 10.05
C VAL A 201 -7.76 -14.56 10.88
N LEU A 202 -8.25 -15.75 10.57
CA LEU A 202 -7.66 -17.01 10.95
C LEU A 202 -7.00 -17.62 9.71
N ALA A 203 -5.71 -17.93 9.80
CA ALA A 203 -4.94 -18.44 8.66
C ALA A 203 -4.21 -19.73 9.02
N ARG A 204 -3.91 -20.51 7.99
CA ARG A 204 -3.10 -21.73 8.09
C ARG A 204 -2.09 -21.76 6.95
#